data_cb17f7ec72f85144234c51c5700e9eea
#
_entry.id   cb17f7ec72f85144234c51c5700e9eea
#
_cell.length_a   1.000
_cell.length_b   1.000
_cell.length_c   1.000
_cell.angle_alpha   90.00
_cell.angle_beta   90.00
_cell.angle_gamma   90.00
#
_symmetry.space_group_name_H-M   'P 1'
#
loop_
_entity.id
_entity.type
_entity.pdbx_description
1 polymer ?
#
loop_
_entity_poly.entity_id
_entity_poly.type
_entity_poly.pdbx_seq_one_letter_code
_entity_poly.pdbx_strand_id
1 'polypeptide(L)'
;MRPLLSTSFVSTAIRIVIGGIFIYAGIMKMRDPAAFAKAIESFRMVPHAFIPSLAIILPPLEVLAGVLWIVNRASVAAATTILGLCVLFAVALGTAILRGLPTNCGCFGAALDGSSPKVALLRDIFFTLATAYWLVLQRTTSYKARAD
;
A
#
# COMPACT_ATOMS: atom_id res chain seq x y z
N MET A 1 0.19 -16.70 31.12
CA MET A 1 -0.42 -15.36 30.96
C MET A 1 0.63 -14.35 30.46
N ARG A 2 0.95 -14.26 29.15
CA ARG A 2 1.71 -13.13 28.54
C ARG A 2 1.89 -13.19 27.02
N PRO A 3 1.02 -13.86 26.21
CA PRO A 3 1.12 -13.72 24.76
C PRO A 3 0.25 -12.56 24.18
N LEU A 4 -0.76 -12.08 24.91
CA LEU A 4 -1.71 -11.09 24.39
C LEU A 4 -1.11 -9.67 24.25
N LEU A 5 -0.18 -9.29 25.12
CA LEU A 5 0.50 -7.98 25.05
C LEU A 5 1.47 -7.89 23.86
N SER A 6 2.14 -9.00 23.52
CA SER A 6 3.07 -9.05 22.38
C SER A 6 2.34 -8.93 21.04
N THR A 7 1.22 -9.62 20.86
CA THR A 7 0.42 -9.56 19.63
C THR A 7 -0.24 -8.19 19.43
N SER A 8 -0.67 -7.53 20.52
CA SER A 8 -1.23 -6.19 20.47
C SER A 8 -0.17 -5.15 20.06
N PHE A 9 1.03 -5.24 20.64
CA PHE A 9 2.13 -4.33 20.31
C PHE A 9 2.57 -4.48 18.84
N VAL A 10 2.80 -5.71 18.37
CA VAL A 10 3.16 -6.01 16.98
C VAL A 10 2.08 -5.52 16.01
N SER A 11 0.81 -5.78 16.32
CA SER A 11 -0.32 -5.30 15.53
C SER A 11 -0.34 -3.77 15.40
N THR A 12 -0.11 -3.07 16.49
CA THR A 12 -0.07 -1.59 16.52
C THR A 12 1.14 -1.06 15.75
N ALA A 13 2.31 -1.66 15.91
CA ALA A 13 3.52 -1.28 15.18
C ALA A 13 3.34 -1.43 13.66
N ILE A 14 2.80 -2.55 13.19
CA ILE A 14 2.49 -2.78 11.77
C ILE A 14 1.58 -1.68 11.22
N ARG A 15 0.52 -1.32 11.96
CA ARG A 15 -0.45 -0.29 11.55
C ARG A 15 0.21 1.09 11.44
N ILE A 16 1.02 1.48 12.43
CA ILE A 16 1.68 2.79 12.44
C ILE A 16 2.72 2.88 11.32
N VAL A 17 3.55 1.85 11.14
CA VAL A 17 4.62 1.86 10.15
C VAL A 17 4.05 1.86 8.74
N ILE A 18 3.22 0.87 8.40
CA ILE A 18 2.67 0.75 7.05
C ILE A 18 1.70 1.89 6.75
N GLY A 19 0.81 2.24 7.68
CA GLY A 19 -0.11 3.36 7.52
C GLY A 19 0.61 4.68 7.33
N GLY A 20 1.69 4.94 8.08
CA GLY A 20 2.55 6.12 7.92
C GLY A 20 3.23 6.18 6.56
N ILE A 21 3.72 5.05 6.06
CA ILE A 21 4.32 4.96 4.72
C ILE A 21 3.28 5.27 3.64
N PHE A 22 2.05 4.75 3.75
CA PHE A 22 0.97 5.02 2.80
C PHE A 22 0.54 6.49 2.81
N ILE A 23 0.44 7.11 3.99
CA ILE A 23 0.17 8.56 4.10
C ILE A 23 1.27 9.35 3.40
N TYR A 24 2.54 9.06 3.69
CA TYR A 24 3.67 9.73 3.07
C TYR A 24 3.66 9.57 1.54
N ALA A 25 3.51 8.34 1.04
CA ALA A 25 3.48 8.04 -0.38
C ALA A 25 2.32 8.75 -1.10
N GLY A 26 1.12 8.75 -0.50
CA GLY A 26 -0.04 9.44 -1.04
C GLY A 26 0.15 10.95 -1.09
N ILE A 27 0.71 11.57 -0.03
CA ILE A 27 1.01 13.01 0.01
C ILE A 27 2.02 13.38 -1.09
N MET A 28 3.08 12.59 -1.28
CA MET A 28 4.09 12.86 -2.30
C MET A 28 3.51 12.79 -3.72
N LYS A 29 2.62 11.84 -3.99
CA LYS A 29 1.90 11.73 -5.27
C LYS A 29 0.92 12.89 -5.49
N MET A 30 0.26 13.38 -4.43
CA MET A 30 -0.63 14.55 -4.51
C MET A 30 0.12 15.85 -4.78
N ARG A 31 1.40 15.94 -4.42
CA ARG A 31 2.23 17.12 -4.69
C ARG A 31 2.56 17.28 -6.17
N ASP A 32 2.71 16.17 -6.89
CA ASP A 32 2.97 16.18 -8.33
C ASP A 32 2.12 15.11 -9.04
N PRO A 33 0.83 15.39 -9.25
CA PRO A 33 -0.07 14.47 -9.94
C PRO A 33 0.35 14.19 -11.39
N ALA A 34 1.03 15.15 -12.03
CA ALA A 34 1.49 15.00 -13.40
C ALA A 34 2.64 14.00 -13.50
N ALA A 35 3.60 14.05 -12.58
CA ALA A 35 4.65 13.04 -12.47
C ALA A 35 4.08 11.65 -12.17
N PHE A 36 3.07 11.58 -11.29
CA PHE A 36 2.42 10.30 -10.98
C PHE A 36 1.62 9.76 -12.18
N ALA A 37 0.93 10.61 -12.94
CA ALA A 37 0.26 10.20 -14.18
C ALA A 37 1.25 9.61 -15.20
N LYS A 38 2.43 10.24 -15.39
CA LYS A 38 3.50 9.70 -16.23
C LYS A 38 4.04 8.36 -15.73
N ALA A 39 4.15 8.18 -14.41
CA ALA A 39 4.52 6.89 -13.82
C ALA A 39 3.48 5.81 -14.16
N ILE A 40 2.17 6.09 -14.02
CA ILE A 40 1.09 5.15 -14.41
C ILE A 40 1.20 4.82 -15.91
N GLU A 41 1.41 5.82 -16.75
CA GLU A 41 1.56 5.64 -18.21
C GLU A 41 2.75 4.73 -18.55
N SER A 42 3.86 4.84 -17.82
CA SER A 42 5.07 4.04 -18.07
C SER A 42 4.86 2.54 -17.90
N PHE A 43 3.90 2.12 -17.09
CA PHE A 43 3.54 0.70 -16.94
C PHE A 43 2.80 0.12 -18.15
N ARG A 44 2.23 0.96 -19.03
CA ARG A 44 1.50 0.56 -20.24
C ARG A 44 0.42 -0.50 -19.98
N MET A 45 -0.27 -0.40 -18.85
CA MET A 45 -1.32 -1.33 -18.42
C MET A 45 -2.72 -0.72 -18.48
N VAL A 46 -2.79 0.62 -18.47
CA VAL A 46 -4.04 1.37 -18.38
C VAL A 46 -4.23 2.18 -19.66
N PRO A 47 -5.43 2.18 -20.26
CA PRO A 47 -5.76 3.08 -21.37
C PRO A 47 -5.58 4.54 -20.95
N HIS A 48 -5.04 5.38 -21.85
CA HIS A 48 -4.73 6.80 -21.58
C HIS A 48 -5.91 7.58 -20.98
N ALA A 49 -7.14 7.26 -21.38
CA ALA A 49 -8.35 7.93 -20.88
C ALA A 49 -8.55 7.81 -19.35
N PHE A 50 -8.02 6.75 -18.72
CA PHE A 50 -8.19 6.50 -17.27
C PHE A 50 -7.03 7.01 -16.43
N ILE A 51 -5.88 7.32 -17.04
CA ILE A 51 -4.67 7.75 -16.34
C ILE A 51 -4.92 8.99 -15.46
N PRO A 52 -5.54 10.08 -15.96
CA PRO A 52 -5.79 11.26 -15.15
C PRO A 52 -6.68 10.97 -13.93
N SER A 53 -7.73 10.17 -14.12
CA SER A 53 -8.63 9.78 -13.03
C SER A 53 -7.92 8.98 -11.95
N LEU A 54 -7.08 8.03 -12.32
CA LEU A 54 -6.29 7.24 -11.38
C LEU A 54 -5.27 8.10 -10.64
N ALA A 55 -4.61 9.03 -11.34
CA ALA A 55 -3.62 9.92 -10.75
C ALA A 55 -4.22 10.86 -9.69
N ILE A 56 -5.51 11.20 -9.82
CA ILE A 56 -6.22 12.06 -8.86
C ILE A 56 -6.85 11.24 -7.72
N ILE A 57 -7.37 10.04 -7.99
CA ILE A 57 -8.14 9.25 -7.01
C ILE A 57 -7.25 8.39 -6.11
N LEU A 58 -6.19 7.76 -6.65
CA LEU A 58 -5.38 6.83 -5.89
C LEU A 58 -4.65 7.47 -4.70
N PRO A 59 -3.98 8.65 -4.84
CA PRO A 59 -3.23 9.21 -3.73
C PRO A 59 -4.10 9.60 -2.51
N PRO A 60 -5.26 10.28 -2.66
CA PRO A 60 -6.17 10.52 -1.54
C PRO A 60 -6.67 9.23 -0.88
N LEU A 61 -6.91 8.19 -1.67
CA LEU A 61 -7.33 6.89 -1.15
C LEU A 61 -6.22 6.24 -0.30
N GLU A 62 -4.96 6.34 -0.71
CA GLU A 62 -3.80 5.88 0.06
C GLU A 62 -3.71 6.60 1.41
N VAL A 63 -3.82 7.94 1.41
CA VAL A 63 -3.79 8.74 2.63
C VAL A 63 -4.94 8.38 3.55
N LEU A 64 -6.16 8.31 3.03
CA LEU A 64 -7.35 7.98 3.80
C LEU A 64 -7.24 6.59 4.44
N ALA A 65 -6.84 5.58 3.67
CA ALA A 65 -6.65 4.22 4.16
C ALA A 65 -5.57 4.17 5.26
N GLY A 66 -4.44 4.85 5.06
CA GLY A 66 -3.38 4.94 6.05
C GLY A 66 -3.84 5.59 7.36
N VAL A 67 -4.53 6.72 7.29
CA VAL A 67 -5.08 7.42 8.48
C VAL A 67 -6.10 6.54 9.21
N LEU A 68 -7.10 6.00 8.50
CA LEU A 68 -8.14 5.16 9.10
C LEU A 68 -7.54 3.93 9.79
N TRP A 69 -6.48 3.36 9.21
CA TRP A 69 -5.81 2.21 9.82
C TRP A 69 -5.05 2.59 11.08
N ILE A 70 -4.30 3.70 11.08
CA ILE A 70 -3.57 4.19 12.27
C ILE A 70 -4.53 4.51 13.41
N VAL A 71 -5.60 5.28 13.15
CA VAL A 71 -6.57 5.67 14.18
C VAL A 71 -7.51 4.53 14.60
N ASN A 72 -7.34 3.34 14.03
CA ASN A 72 -8.16 2.16 14.33
C ASN A 72 -9.66 2.33 14.02
N ARG A 73 -10.00 3.21 13.09
CA ARG A 73 -11.36 3.37 12.60
C ARG A 73 -11.53 2.60 11.30
N ALA A 74 -12.55 1.73 11.24
CA ALA A 74 -12.76 0.83 10.09
C ALA A 74 -11.48 0.07 9.68
N SER A 75 -10.69 -0.38 10.67
CA SER A 75 -9.33 -0.90 10.47
C SER A 75 -9.26 -2.09 9.51
N VAL A 76 -10.29 -2.94 9.47
CA VAL A 76 -10.37 -4.07 8.52
C VAL A 76 -10.56 -3.57 7.11
N ALA A 77 -11.48 -2.60 6.89
CA ALA A 77 -11.70 -2.01 5.57
C ALA A 77 -10.45 -1.25 5.08
N ALA A 78 -9.83 -0.46 5.97
CA ALA A 78 -8.59 0.25 5.67
C ALA A 78 -7.45 -0.71 5.29
N ALA A 79 -7.22 -1.76 6.07
CA ALA A 79 -6.22 -2.78 5.78
C ALA A 79 -6.51 -3.53 4.48
N THR A 80 -7.78 -3.84 4.18
CA THR A 80 -8.17 -4.47 2.91
C THR A 80 -7.90 -3.55 1.72
N THR A 81 -8.16 -2.25 1.85
CA THR A 81 -7.83 -1.25 0.83
C THR A 81 -6.32 -1.17 0.60
N ILE A 82 -5.52 -1.10 1.67
CA ILE A 82 -4.05 -1.10 1.59
C ILE A 82 -3.54 -2.37 0.92
N LEU A 83 -4.08 -3.54 1.31
CA LEU A 83 -3.74 -4.81 0.69
C LEU A 83 -4.03 -4.80 -0.83
N GLY A 84 -5.20 -4.32 -1.22
CA GLY A 84 -5.59 -4.19 -2.63
C GLY A 84 -4.64 -3.28 -3.42
N LEU A 85 -4.26 -2.14 -2.84
CA LEU A 85 -3.30 -1.22 -3.44
C LEU A 85 -1.90 -1.83 -3.56
N CYS A 86 -1.41 -2.53 -2.52
CA CYS A 86 -0.12 -3.23 -2.59
C CYS A 86 -0.12 -4.29 -3.70
N VAL A 87 -1.17 -5.10 -3.80
CA VAL A 87 -1.29 -6.12 -4.85
C VAL A 87 -1.33 -5.46 -6.24
N LEU A 88 -2.10 -4.38 -6.40
CA LEU A 88 -2.18 -3.64 -7.65
C LEU A 88 -0.80 -3.13 -8.08
N PHE A 89 -0.06 -2.48 -7.19
CA PHE A 89 1.27 -1.97 -7.48
C PHE A 89 2.29 -3.10 -7.70
N ALA A 90 2.23 -4.17 -6.93
CA ALA A 90 3.11 -5.33 -7.14
C ALA A 90 2.89 -5.99 -8.50
N VAL A 91 1.64 -6.12 -8.94
CA VAL A 91 1.30 -6.63 -10.28
C VAL A 91 1.80 -5.68 -11.37
N ALA A 92 1.59 -4.37 -11.20
CA ALA A 92 2.06 -3.37 -12.16
C ALA A 92 3.59 -3.40 -12.30
N LEU A 93 4.31 -3.39 -11.19
CA LEU A 93 5.78 -3.50 -11.17
C LEU A 93 6.28 -4.82 -11.72
N GLY A 94 5.68 -5.93 -11.32
CA GLY A 94 6.04 -7.27 -11.78
C GLY A 94 5.91 -7.40 -13.30
N THR A 95 4.80 -6.94 -13.87
CA THR A 95 4.59 -6.96 -15.32
C THR A 95 5.55 -6.03 -16.06
N ALA A 96 5.85 -4.86 -15.49
CA ALA A 96 6.82 -3.93 -16.07
C ALA A 96 8.24 -4.54 -16.12
N ILE A 97 8.64 -5.21 -15.04
CA ILE A 97 9.95 -5.89 -14.97
C ILE A 97 10.02 -7.03 -16.00
N LEU A 98 8.97 -7.87 -16.09
CA LEU A 98 8.91 -8.97 -17.07
C LEU A 98 8.95 -8.47 -18.52
N ARG A 99 8.40 -7.29 -18.78
CA ARG A 99 8.40 -6.65 -20.11
C ARG A 99 9.65 -5.82 -20.39
N GLY A 100 10.60 -5.74 -19.45
CA GLY A 100 11.84 -4.97 -19.61
C GLY A 100 11.60 -3.46 -19.75
N LEU A 101 10.49 -2.94 -19.21
CA LEU A 101 10.18 -1.52 -19.33
C LEU A 101 11.05 -0.72 -18.34
N PRO A 102 11.67 0.39 -18.78
CA PRO A 102 12.36 1.31 -17.87
C PRO A 102 11.32 2.10 -17.07
N THR A 103 10.85 1.53 -15.98
CA THR A 103 9.84 2.16 -15.13
C THR A 103 10.51 2.74 -13.89
N ASN A 104 10.30 4.04 -13.66
CA ASN A 104 10.49 4.63 -12.34
C ASN A 104 9.21 4.41 -11.55
N CYS A 105 9.31 3.82 -10.36
CA CYS A 105 8.14 3.45 -9.57
C CYS A 105 7.25 4.64 -9.21
N GLY A 106 7.80 5.87 -9.13
CA GLY A 106 7.06 7.08 -8.76
C GLY A 106 6.34 7.00 -7.40
N CYS A 107 6.48 5.86 -6.70
CA CYS A 107 5.72 5.56 -5.49
C CYS A 107 6.04 6.50 -4.32
N PHE A 108 7.24 7.08 -4.30
CA PHE A 108 7.68 7.99 -3.24
C PHE A 108 8.11 9.39 -3.75
N GLY A 109 7.71 9.76 -4.98
CA GLY A 109 8.13 11.00 -5.63
C GLY A 109 9.58 10.97 -6.11
N ALA A 110 9.96 11.98 -6.88
CA ALA A 110 11.29 12.10 -7.50
C ALA A 110 12.48 12.06 -6.50
N ALA A 111 12.25 12.34 -5.24
CA ALA A 111 13.29 12.40 -4.23
C ALA A 111 13.85 11.03 -3.78
N LEU A 112 13.13 9.93 -4.02
CA LEU A 112 13.53 8.56 -3.68
C LEU A 112 13.54 7.63 -4.91
N ASP A 113 13.44 8.18 -6.11
CA ASP A 113 13.39 7.46 -7.38
C ASP A 113 14.70 6.73 -7.78
N GLY A 114 15.70 6.71 -6.91
CA GLY A 114 16.92 5.93 -7.09
C GLY A 114 16.78 4.42 -6.84
N SER A 115 15.62 3.95 -6.37
CA SER A 115 15.42 2.53 -6.11
C SER A 115 15.09 1.77 -7.39
N SER A 116 15.83 0.70 -7.65
CA SER A 116 15.54 -0.17 -8.78
C SER A 116 14.10 -0.73 -8.68
N PRO A 117 13.40 -0.98 -9.80
CA PRO A 117 12.04 -1.54 -9.79
C PRO A 117 11.92 -2.84 -8.98
N LYS A 118 13.01 -3.61 -8.90
CA LYS A 118 13.09 -4.85 -8.10
C LYS A 118 12.99 -4.58 -6.61
N VAL A 119 13.62 -3.53 -6.11
CA VAL A 119 13.56 -3.14 -4.68
C VAL A 119 12.16 -2.67 -4.33
N ALA A 120 11.52 -1.90 -5.21
CA ALA A 120 10.15 -1.46 -5.03
C ALA A 120 9.17 -2.65 -4.98
N LEU A 121 9.33 -3.63 -5.87
CA LEU A 121 8.53 -4.85 -5.88
C LEU A 121 8.71 -5.66 -4.58
N LEU A 122 9.95 -5.83 -4.13
CA LEU A 122 10.24 -6.58 -2.90
C LEU A 122 9.57 -5.92 -1.68
N ARG A 123 9.62 -4.61 -1.61
CA ARG A 123 8.94 -3.82 -0.57
C ARG A 123 7.42 -4.00 -0.62
N ASP A 124 6.81 -3.93 -1.79
CA ASP A 124 5.36 -4.08 -1.95
C ASP A 124 4.90 -5.51 -1.60
N ILE A 125 5.70 -6.52 -1.92
CA ILE A 125 5.46 -7.90 -1.47
C ILE A 125 5.51 -7.99 0.06
N PHE A 126 6.51 -7.36 0.68
CA PHE A 126 6.62 -7.34 2.14
C PHE A 126 5.40 -6.68 2.80
N PHE A 127 4.94 -5.53 2.29
CA PHE A 127 3.75 -4.85 2.81
C PHE A 127 2.48 -5.68 2.58
N THR A 128 2.36 -6.35 1.45
CA THR A 128 1.28 -7.29 1.16
C THR A 128 1.22 -8.40 2.20
N LEU A 129 2.34 -9.07 2.47
CA LEU A 129 2.42 -10.16 3.44
C LEU A 129 2.15 -9.68 4.87
N ALA A 130 2.71 -8.54 5.28
CA ALA A 130 2.52 -7.97 6.61
C ALA A 130 1.05 -7.57 6.85
N THR A 131 0.41 -6.95 5.85
CA THR A 131 -1.01 -6.55 5.92
C THR A 131 -1.93 -7.76 5.90
N ALA A 132 -1.66 -8.76 5.07
CA ALA A 132 -2.41 -10.02 5.03
C ALA A 132 -2.29 -10.78 6.37
N TYR A 133 -1.09 -10.87 6.94
CA TYR A 133 -0.86 -11.47 8.25
C TYR A 133 -1.67 -10.75 9.33
N TRP A 134 -1.67 -9.42 9.34
CA TRP A 134 -2.48 -8.63 10.28
C TRP A 134 -3.98 -8.94 10.13
N LEU A 135 -4.51 -9.01 8.92
CA LEU A 135 -5.92 -9.34 8.65
C LEU A 135 -6.30 -10.74 9.15
N VAL A 136 -5.42 -11.72 8.98
CA VAL A 136 -5.64 -13.09 9.50
C VAL A 136 -5.70 -13.07 11.03
N LEU A 137 -4.78 -12.37 11.69
CA LEU A 137 -4.80 -12.24 13.16
C LEU A 137 -6.11 -11.62 13.68
N GLN A 138 -6.63 -10.59 13.00
CA GLN A 138 -7.89 -9.96 13.39
C GLN A 138 -9.08 -10.92 13.25
N ARG A 139 -9.13 -11.72 12.19
CA ARG A 139 -10.19 -12.71 11.99
C ARG A 139 -10.17 -13.79 13.07
N THR A 140 -9.00 -14.30 13.42
CA THR A 140 -8.86 -15.34 14.47
C THR A 140 -9.26 -14.83 15.85
N THR A 141 -8.95 -13.57 16.17
CA THR A 141 -9.31 -12.94 17.45
C THR A 141 -10.83 -12.71 17.54
N SER A 142 -11.44 -12.23 16.45
CA SER A 142 -12.89 -12.00 16.38
C SER A 142 -13.70 -13.32 16.43
N TYR A 143 -13.17 -14.40 15.88
CA TYR A 143 -13.79 -15.72 15.93
C TYR A 143 -13.81 -16.28 17.36
N LYS A 144 -12.68 -16.16 18.08
CA LYS A 144 -12.60 -16.60 19.51
C LYS A 144 -13.55 -15.83 20.40
N ALA A 145 -13.66 -14.51 20.23
CA ALA A 145 -14.55 -13.66 21.03
C ALA A 145 -16.05 -13.91 20.78
N ARG A 146 -16.43 -14.66 19.75
CA ARG A 146 -17.82 -15.06 19.46
C ARG A 146 -18.14 -16.50 19.93
N ALA A 147 -17.11 -17.28 20.25
CA ALA A 147 -17.25 -18.67 20.67
C ALA A 147 -17.31 -18.83 22.20
N ASP A 148 -16.91 -17.79 22.94
CA ASP A 148 -17.02 -17.64 24.39
C ASP A 148 -18.29 -16.83 24.76
#